data_0de70da692b39cf1ddd81ebcc8fd56ee
#
_entry.id   0de70da692b39cf1ddd81ebcc8fd56ee
#
_cell.length_a   1.000
_cell.length_b   1.000
_cell.length_c   1.000
_cell.angle_alpha   90.00
_cell.angle_beta   90.00
_cell.angle_gamma   90.00
#
_symmetry.space_group_name_H-M   'P 1'
#
loop_
_entity.id
_entity.type
_entity.pdbx_description
1 polymer ?
#
loop_
_entity_poly.entity_id
_entity_poly.type
_entity_poly.pdbx_seq_one_letter_code
_entity_poly.pdbx_strand_id
1 'polypeptide(L)'
;ERRNIILEKLRESGQVFVNDLAEFFNVSQETIRRDFNKLEEMRYIKKIHGGAVSAQFGFELEFKERAKLAEEEKKSIAARAAELVKPGDSLFIDFGTTTMEFARQISAINNLTVITNSPVIANLFHDNATIKLILIGGEFGSSKMECIGPIALQSISAFYADYAFIG
;
A
#
# COMPACT_ATOMS: atom_id res chain seq x y z
N GLU A 1 -7.01 11.67 26.42
CA GLU A 1 -6.89 12.97 25.74
C GLU A 1 -5.46 13.23 25.24
N ARG A 2 -4.41 13.30 26.11
CA ARG A 2 -3.01 13.55 25.68
C ARG A 2 -2.49 12.54 24.65
N ARG A 3 -2.73 11.23 24.83
CA ARG A 3 -2.29 10.18 23.90
C ARG A 3 -2.91 10.31 22.51
N ASN A 4 -4.13 10.80 22.40
CA ASN A 4 -4.76 11.06 21.11
C ASN A 4 -4.03 12.18 20.35
N ILE A 5 -3.67 13.25 21.05
CA ILE A 5 -2.91 14.36 20.47
C ILE A 5 -1.50 13.91 20.06
N ILE A 6 -0.87 13.02 20.83
CA ILE A 6 0.41 12.41 20.44
C ILE A 6 0.25 11.64 19.12
N LEU A 7 -0.83 10.86 18.97
CA LEU A 7 -1.10 10.12 17.73
C LEU A 7 -1.42 11.03 16.54
N GLU A 8 -2.12 12.15 16.76
CA GLU A 8 -2.36 13.17 15.72
C GLU A 8 -1.06 13.79 15.24
N LYS A 9 -0.22 14.28 16.17
CA LYS A 9 1.10 14.82 15.83
C LYS A 9 1.97 13.80 15.10
N LEU A 10 1.89 12.54 15.51
CA LEU A 10 2.61 11.45 14.86
C LEU A 10 2.12 11.18 13.43
N ARG A 11 0.83 11.31 13.17
CA ARG A 11 0.26 11.21 11.81
C ARG A 11 0.73 12.36 10.90
N GLU A 12 0.84 13.57 11.45
CA GLU A 12 1.26 14.77 10.70
C GLU A 12 2.76 14.75 10.38
N SER A 13 3.60 14.34 11.34
CA SER A 13 5.07 14.48 11.24
C SER A 13 5.82 13.16 10.98
N GLY A 14 5.12 12.01 11.06
CA GLY A 14 5.72 10.68 10.93
C GLY A 14 6.53 10.22 12.14
N GLN A 15 7.05 11.15 12.94
CA GLN A 15 7.82 10.89 14.16
C GLN A 15 7.60 12.01 15.20
N VAL A 16 7.75 11.65 16.47
CA VAL A 16 7.67 12.59 17.59
C VAL A 16 8.78 12.31 18.58
N PHE A 17 9.26 13.38 19.25
CA PHE A 17 10.33 13.26 20.24
C PHE A 17 9.81 13.53 21.65
N VAL A 18 10.40 12.81 22.63
CA VAL A 18 10.02 12.91 24.05
C VAL A 18 10.19 14.34 24.56
N ASN A 19 11.28 15.02 24.16
CA ASN A 19 11.56 16.38 24.62
C ASN A 19 10.51 17.38 24.14
N ASP A 20 10.20 17.35 22.86
CA ASP A 20 9.24 18.27 22.22
C ASP A 20 7.83 18.10 22.79
N LEU A 21 7.43 16.83 23.02
CA LEU A 21 6.13 16.54 23.64
C LEU A 21 6.08 16.89 25.12
N ALA A 22 7.18 16.71 25.86
CA ALA A 22 7.26 17.10 27.26
C ALA A 22 7.08 18.61 27.43
N GLU A 23 7.74 19.39 26.57
CA GLU A 23 7.57 20.85 26.51
C GLU A 23 6.17 21.24 26.06
N PHE A 24 5.67 20.68 24.96
CA PHE A 24 4.33 20.97 24.42
C PHE A 24 3.21 20.73 25.44
N PHE A 25 3.28 19.63 26.19
CA PHE A 25 2.26 19.29 27.20
C PHE A 25 2.57 19.85 28.59
N ASN A 26 3.70 20.50 28.78
CA ASN A 26 4.21 20.98 30.08
C ASN A 26 4.22 19.86 31.15
N VAL A 27 4.80 18.71 30.80
CA VAL A 27 4.92 17.52 31.66
C VAL A 27 6.35 16.99 31.65
N SER A 28 6.68 16.12 32.61
CA SER A 28 8.00 15.48 32.62
C SER A 28 8.19 14.53 31.42
N GLN A 29 9.43 14.37 30.97
CA GLN A 29 9.80 13.38 29.95
C GLN A 29 9.39 11.97 30.36
N GLU A 30 9.43 11.63 31.64
CA GLU A 30 9.01 10.34 32.16
C GLU A 30 7.50 10.11 31.95
N THR A 31 6.70 11.17 32.04
CA THR A 31 5.26 11.09 31.74
C THR A 31 5.03 10.74 30.27
N ILE A 32 5.78 11.34 29.35
CA ILE A 32 5.71 11.03 27.91
C ILE A 32 6.20 9.59 27.64
N ARG A 33 7.29 9.16 28.28
CA ARG A 33 7.76 7.76 28.14
C ARG A 33 6.72 6.75 28.60
N ARG A 34 5.97 7.04 29.67
CA ARG A 34 4.84 6.19 30.11
C ARG A 34 3.70 6.17 29.11
N ASP A 35 3.38 7.31 28.51
CA ASP A 35 2.38 7.34 27.44
C ASP A 35 2.87 6.54 26.20
N PHE A 36 4.14 6.66 25.84
CA PHE A 36 4.72 5.86 24.77
C PHE A 36 4.68 4.35 25.07
N ASN A 37 5.01 3.93 26.29
CA ASN A 37 4.90 2.53 26.67
C ASN A 37 3.49 1.98 26.45
N LYS A 38 2.47 2.73 26.91
CA LYS A 38 1.07 2.33 26.71
C LYS A 38 0.64 2.32 25.23
N LEU A 39 1.09 3.29 24.46
CA LEU A 39 0.79 3.34 23.02
C LEU A 39 1.51 2.23 22.26
N GLU A 40 2.72 1.84 22.68
CA GLU A 40 3.46 0.70 22.11
C GLU A 40 2.81 -0.64 22.46
N GLU A 41 2.39 -0.83 23.73
CA GLU A 41 1.60 -2.00 24.16
C GLU A 41 0.31 -2.15 23.31
N MET A 42 -0.32 -1.03 23.00
CA MET A 42 -1.51 -0.97 22.13
C MET A 42 -1.17 -1.03 20.63
N ARG A 43 0.11 -1.15 20.26
CA ARG A 43 0.62 -1.22 18.88
C ARG A 43 0.32 0.02 18.02
N TYR A 44 0.15 1.18 18.62
CA TYR A 44 -0.03 2.44 17.88
C TYR A 44 1.28 3.11 17.48
N ILE A 45 2.36 2.84 18.24
CA ILE A 45 3.68 3.42 17.99
C ILE A 45 4.77 2.36 18.12
N LYS A 46 5.95 2.65 17.53
CA LYS A 46 7.20 1.96 17.80
C LYS A 46 8.19 2.97 18.38
N LYS A 47 8.74 2.68 19.57
CA LYS A 47 9.74 3.54 20.19
C LYS A 47 11.06 3.50 19.40
N ILE A 48 11.67 4.65 19.25
CA ILE A 48 13.02 4.86 18.73
C ILE A 48 13.84 5.62 19.78
N HIS A 49 15.14 5.81 19.53
CA HIS A 49 16.00 6.56 20.46
C HIS A 49 15.50 8.00 20.63
N GLY A 50 15.07 8.36 21.83
CA GLY A 50 14.57 9.70 22.18
C GLY A 50 13.14 10.04 21.69
N GLY A 51 12.43 9.12 21.02
CA GLY A 51 11.14 9.41 20.42
C GLY A 51 10.28 8.18 20.12
N ALA A 52 9.31 8.40 19.25
CA ALA A 52 8.49 7.33 18.68
C ALA A 52 8.15 7.65 17.22
N VAL A 53 8.01 6.60 16.44
CA VAL A 53 7.43 6.62 15.10
C VAL A 53 6.07 5.94 15.14
N SER A 54 5.19 6.28 14.21
CA SER A 54 3.95 5.53 14.07
C SER A 54 4.28 4.05 13.95
N ALA A 55 3.61 3.19 14.72
CA ALA A 55 3.67 1.76 14.47
C ALA A 55 3.16 1.45 13.06
N GLN A 56 2.40 2.37 12.47
CA GLN A 56 2.01 2.39 11.07
C GLN A 56 3.16 2.74 10.11
N PHE A 57 4.31 3.26 10.57
CA PHE A 57 5.55 3.26 9.76
C PHE A 57 6.21 1.88 9.67
N GLY A 58 5.73 0.92 10.46
CA GLY A 58 6.03 -0.52 10.33
C GLY A 58 4.78 -1.36 10.05
N PHE A 59 3.59 -0.77 10.16
CA PHE A 59 2.32 -1.29 9.63
C PHE A 59 1.98 -0.43 8.41
N GLU A 60 2.17 -0.97 7.23
CA GLU A 60 1.62 -0.37 6.03
C GLU A 60 0.14 -0.05 6.29
N LEU A 61 -0.22 1.20 5.99
CA LEU A 61 -1.63 1.60 5.97
C LEU A 61 -2.43 0.52 5.25
N GLU A 62 -3.56 0.14 5.80
CA GLU A 62 -4.43 -0.82 5.13
C GLU A 62 -4.67 -0.36 3.69
N PHE A 63 -4.79 -1.30 2.77
CA PHE A 63 -4.94 -1.02 1.35
C PHE A 63 -5.99 0.06 1.05
N LYS A 64 -7.11 0.05 1.79
CA LYS A 64 -8.19 1.04 1.67
C LYS A 64 -7.79 2.46 2.05
N GLU A 65 -6.94 2.61 3.06
CA GLU A 65 -6.43 3.93 3.50
C GLU A 65 -5.40 4.44 2.50
N ARG A 66 -4.48 3.57 2.05
CA ARG A 66 -3.53 3.91 0.99
C ARG A 66 -4.22 4.32 -0.31
N ALA A 67 -5.35 3.71 -0.65
CA ALA A 67 -6.11 4.06 -1.85
C ALA A 67 -6.57 5.52 -1.86
N LYS A 68 -6.91 6.07 -0.69
CA LYS A 68 -7.37 7.46 -0.53
C LYS A 68 -6.24 8.50 -0.51
N LEU A 69 -5.01 8.09 -0.19
CA LEU A 69 -3.86 9.00 -0.16
C LEU A 69 -3.42 9.34 -1.58
N ALA A 70 -3.20 10.62 -1.87
CA ALA A 70 -2.71 11.11 -3.17
C ALA A 70 -3.51 10.52 -4.36
N GLU A 71 -4.85 10.52 -4.24
CA GLU A 71 -5.74 9.87 -5.22
C GLU A 71 -5.62 10.50 -6.61
N GLU A 72 -5.57 11.82 -6.69
CA GLU A 72 -5.47 12.54 -7.96
C GLU A 72 -4.12 12.33 -8.65
N GLU A 73 -3.03 12.27 -7.88
CA GLU A 73 -1.70 11.94 -8.39
C GLU A 73 -1.65 10.52 -8.96
N LYS A 74 -2.27 9.55 -8.26
CA LYS A 74 -2.37 8.17 -8.74
C LYS A 74 -3.19 8.07 -10.03
N LYS A 75 -4.32 8.78 -10.12
CA LYS A 75 -5.12 8.85 -11.34
C LYS A 75 -4.34 9.46 -12.50
N SER A 76 -3.56 10.52 -12.24
CA SER A 76 -2.72 11.16 -13.24
C SER A 76 -1.62 10.21 -13.75
N ILE A 77 -0.93 9.52 -12.84
CA ILE A 77 0.08 8.49 -13.18
C ILE A 77 -0.56 7.36 -13.99
N ALA A 78 -1.71 6.87 -13.52
CA ALA A 78 -2.45 5.79 -14.17
C ALA A 78 -2.89 6.15 -15.59
N ALA A 79 -3.43 7.35 -15.78
CA ALA A 79 -3.84 7.83 -17.10
C ALA A 79 -2.66 7.90 -18.08
N ARG A 80 -1.51 8.42 -17.60
CA ARG A 80 -0.31 8.49 -18.45
C ARG A 80 0.26 7.12 -18.79
N ALA A 81 0.25 6.19 -17.84
CA ALA A 81 0.68 4.81 -18.07
C ALA A 81 -0.25 4.06 -19.03
N ALA A 82 -1.56 4.33 -18.97
CA ALA A 82 -2.55 3.69 -19.84
C ALA A 82 -2.38 4.03 -21.32
N GLU A 83 -1.80 5.19 -21.66
CA GLU A 83 -1.50 5.58 -23.04
C GLU A 83 -0.48 4.65 -23.73
N LEU A 84 0.30 3.90 -22.96
CA LEU A 84 1.29 2.96 -23.48
C LEU A 84 0.68 1.64 -23.93
N VAL A 85 -0.51 1.30 -23.42
CA VAL A 85 -1.13 -0.01 -23.58
C VAL A 85 -2.01 -0.07 -24.81
N LYS A 86 -1.85 -1.13 -25.60
CA LYS A 86 -2.60 -1.38 -26.83
C LYS A 86 -3.31 -2.75 -26.77
N PRO A 87 -4.43 -2.91 -27.49
CA PRO A 87 -5.03 -4.22 -27.66
C PRO A 87 -4.01 -5.25 -28.16
N GLY A 88 -3.95 -6.39 -27.50
CA GLY A 88 -3.02 -7.49 -27.79
C GLY A 88 -1.81 -7.55 -26.85
N ASP A 89 -1.54 -6.48 -26.10
CA ASP A 89 -0.41 -6.47 -25.17
C ASP A 89 -0.59 -7.44 -24.00
N SER A 90 0.54 -7.91 -23.49
CA SER A 90 0.66 -8.70 -22.27
C SER A 90 1.32 -7.88 -21.16
N LEU A 91 0.72 -7.89 -19.97
CA LEU A 91 1.07 -6.98 -18.89
C LEU A 91 1.26 -7.73 -17.57
N PHE A 92 2.40 -7.52 -16.91
CA PHE A 92 2.51 -7.75 -15.47
C PHE A 92 2.01 -6.51 -14.74
N ILE A 93 1.06 -6.68 -13.82
CA ILE A 93 0.57 -5.60 -12.96
C ILE A 93 0.75 -6.05 -11.50
N ASP A 94 1.70 -5.42 -10.82
CA ASP A 94 1.98 -5.68 -9.42
C ASP A 94 0.88 -5.13 -8.51
N PHE A 95 0.80 -5.65 -7.27
CA PHE A 95 -0.12 -5.11 -6.27
C PHE A 95 0.19 -3.64 -5.96
N GLY A 96 -0.82 -2.90 -5.57
CA GLY A 96 -0.65 -1.50 -5.17
C GLY A 96 -1.88 -0.65 -5.47
N THR A 97 -2.00 0.49 -4.81
CA THR A 97 -3.13 1.38 -5.05
C THR A 97 -2.95 2.24 -6.29
N THR A 98 -1.72 2.54 -6.69
CA THR A 98 -1.42 3.23 -7.96
C THR A 98 -1.62 2.29 -9.14
N THR A 99 -1.13 1.05 -9.04
CA THR A 99 -1.33 0.02 -10.07
C THR A 99 -2.80 -0.41 -10.18
N MET A 100 -3.56 -0.33 -9.10
CA MET A 100 -5.01 -0.52 -9.13
C MET A 100 -5.71 0.59 -9.95
N GLU A 101 -5.33 1.86 -9.78
CA GLU A 101 -5.88 2.95 -10.59
C GLU A 101 -5.50 2.79 -12.08
N PHE A 102 -4.27 2.38 -12.36
CA PHE A 102 -3.86 2.02 -13.71
C PHE A 102 -4.72 0.87 -14.30
N ALA A 103 -4.93 -0.20 -13.55
CA ALA A 103 -5.77 -1.31 -13.98
C ALA A 103 -7.22 -0.87 -14.30
N ARG A 104 -7.78 0.07 -13.53
CA ARG A 104 -9.09 0.68 -13.83
C ARG A 104 -9.10 1.38 -15.18
N GLN A 105 -8.07 2.15 -15.49
CA GLN A 105 -7.98 2.89 -16.75
C GLN A 105 -7.96 1.97 -17.98
N ILE A 106 -7.30 0.83 -17.87
CA ILE A 106 -7.12 -0.12 -18.98
C ILE A 106 -8.19 -1.24 -19.02
N SER A 107 -9.08 -1.32 -18.03
CA SER A 107 -10.05 -2.44 -17.92
C SER A 107 -11.02 -2.55 -19.11
N ALA A 108 -11.24 -1.45 -19.84
CA ALA A 108 -12.07 -1.43 -21.04
C ALA A 108 -11.30 -1.75 -22.35
N ILE A 109 -9.97 -1.89 -22.29
CA ILE A 109 -9.17 -2.24 -23.47
C ILE A 109 -9.33 -3.74 -23.73
N ASN A 110 -9.70 -4.09 -24.97
CA ASN A 110 -9.93 -5.48 -25.36
C ASN A 110 -8.65 -6.24 -25.69
N ASN A 111 -8.72 -7.57 -25.62
CA ASN A 111 -7.68 -8.49 -26.04
C ASN A 111 -6.34 -8.35 -25.30
N LEU A 112 -6.36 -7.90 -24.04
CA LEU A 112 -5.16 -7.90 -23.20
C LEU A 112 -4.90 -9.28 -22.58
N THR A 113 -3.62 -9.54 -22.27
CA THR A 113 -3.23 -10.60 -21.32
C THR A 113 -2.74 -9.90 -20.04
N VAL A 114 -3.47 -10.05 -18.95
CA VAL A 114 -3.14 -9.44 -17.66
C VAL A 114 -2.66 -10.55 -16.70
N ILE A 115 -1.47 -10.35 -16.15
CA ILE A 115 -0.86 -11.22 -15.15
C ILE A 115 -0.67 -10.37 -13.88
N THR A 116 -1.27 -10.77 -12.78
CA THR A 116 -1.19 -10.02 -11.53
C THR A 116 -1.13 -10.95 -10.32
N ASN A 117 -0.45 -10.51 -9.27
CA ASN A 117 -0.45 -11.15 -7.95
C ASN A 117 -1.50 -10.55 -6.99
N SER A 118 -2.31 -9.60 -7.46
CA SER A 118 -3.33 -8.93 -6.65
C SER A 118 -4.74 -9.38 -7.01
N PRO A 119 -5.46 -10.04 -6.08
CA PRO A 119 -6.88 -10.39 -6.28
C PRO A 119 -7.76 -9.16 -6.52
N VAL A 120 -7.42 -8.00 -5.94
CA VAL A 120 -8.16 -6.75 -6.11
C VAL A 120 -8.03 -6.25 -7.56
N ILE A 121 -6.81 -6.29 -8.11
CA ILE A 121 -6.57 -5.91 -9.51
C ILE A 121 -7.22 -6.91 -10.45
N ALA A 122 -7.09 -8.21 -10.18
CA ALA A 122 -7.73 -9.24 -10.98
C ALA A 122 -9.25 -9.04 -11.09
N ASN A 123 -9.89 -8.64 -9.97
CA ASN A 123 -11.33 -8.40 -9.96
C ASN A 123 -11.79 -7.23 -10.86
N LEU A 124 -10.91 -6.31 -11.24
CA LEU A 124 -11.26 -5.22 -12.16
C LEU A 124 -11.46 -5.66 -13.61
N PHE A 125 -10.98 -6.84 -13.95
CA PHE A 125 -11.02 -7.38 -15.31
C PHE A 125 -12.07 -8.50 -15.50
N HIS A 126 -12.79 -8.89 -14.44
CA HIS A 126 -13.67 -10.06 -14.47
C HIS A 126 -14.84 -9.96 -15.46
N ASP A 127 -15.32 -8.74 -15.75
CA ASP A 127 -16.43 -8.51 -16.66
C ASP A 127 -16.01 -8.43 -18.14
N ASN A 128 -14.70 -8.32 -18.43
CA ASN A 128 -14.22 -8.22 -19.78
C ASN A 128 -13.76 -9.59 -20.33
N ALA A 129 -14.66 -10.28 -20.97
CA ALA A 129 -14.43 -11.64 -21.53
C ALA A 129 -13.33 -11.70 -22.61
N THR A 130 -12.87 -10.56 -23.14
CA THR A 130 -11.79 -10.51 -24.14
C THR A 130 -10.41 -10.49 -23.51
N ILE A 131 -10.33 -10.29 -22.18
CA ILE A 131 -9.07 -10.24 -21.45
C ILE A 131 -8.70 -11.64 -20.94
N LYS A 132 -7.49 -12.09 -21.29
CA LYS A 132 -6.90 -13.28 -20.67
C LYS A 132 -6.31 -12.87 -19.31
N LEU A 133 -7.01 -13.22 -18.23
CA LEU A 133 -6.58 -12.89 -16.86
C LEU A 133 -5.86 -14.08 -16.22
N ILE A 134 -4.67 -13.83 -15.69
CA ILE A 134 -3.85 -14.80 -14.95
C ILE A 134 -3.59 -14.23 -13.56
N LEU A 135 -4.21 -14.82 -12.54
CA LEU A 135 -3.94 -14.51 -11.16
C LEU A 135 -2.83 -15.41 -10.60
N ILE A 136 -1.71 -14.80 -10.23
CA ILE A 136 -0.61 -15.49 -9.57
C ILE A 136 -1.02 -15.82 -8.14
N GLY A 137 -1.06 -17.10 -7.82
CA GLY A 137 -1.34 -17.60 -6.47
C GLY A 137 -0.12 -17.56 -5.56
N GLY A 138 -0.35 -17.88 -4.28
CA GLY A 138 0.72 -17.92 -3.26
C GLY A 138 0.16 -17.70 -1.88
N GLU A 139 1.02 -17.32 -0.95
CA GLU A 139 0.62 -16.86 0.39
C GLU A 139 -0.08 -15.50 0.28
N PHE A 140 -1.28 -15.39 0.85
CA PHE A 140 -2.06 -14.16 0.76
C PHE A 140 -1.73 -13.20 1.90
N GLY A 141 -1.19 -12.03 1.55
CA GLY A 141 -0.95 -10.90 2.43
C GLY A 141 -2.16 -9.97 2.51
N SER A 142 -2.92 -10.03 3.61
CA SER A 142 -4.17 -9.28 3.76
C SER A 142 -3.98 -7.76 3.83
N SER A 143 -2.86 -7.27 4.37
CA SER A 143 -2.58 -5.83 4.51
C SER A 143 -2.35 -5.14 3.16
N LYS A 144 -1.71 -5.84 2.23
CA LYS A 144 -1.40 -5.35 0.88
C LYS A 144 -2.35 -5.87 -0.19
N MET A 145 -3.17 -6.87 0.15
CA MET A 145 -4.08 -7.54 -0.80
C MET A 145 -3.32 -8.17 -1.96
N GLU A 146 -2.25 -8.92 -1.65
CA GLU A 146 -1.32 -9.53 -2.61
C GLU A 146 -1.10 -11.01 -2.36
N CYS A 147 -0.65 -11.73 -3.38
CA CYS A 147 -0.12 -13.08 -3.27
C CYS A 147 1.40 -13.05 -3.40
N ILE A 148 2.12 -13.67 -2.44
CA ILE A 148 3.58 -13.67 -2.33
C ILE A 148 4.14 -15.07 -2.08
N GLY A 149 5.44 -15.13 -1.88
CA GLY A 149 6.17 -16.33 -1.48
C GLY A 149 6.67 -17.19 -2.63
N PRO A 150 7.26 -18.36 -2.32
CA PRO A 150 7.93 -19.20 -3.32
C PRO A 150 7.02 -19.66 -4.46
N ILE A 151 5.74 -19.94 -4.18
CA ILE A 151 4.75 -20.34 -5.18
C ILE A 151 4.49 -19.20 -6.16
N ALA A 152 4.33 -17.95 -5.66
CA ALA A 152 4.14 -16.78 -6.50
C ALA A 152 5.37 -16.54 -7.40
N LEU A 153 6.58 -16.61 -6.85
CA LEU A 153 7.83 -16.46 -7.59
C LEU A 153 7.99 -17.54 -8.68
N GLN A 154 7.71 -18.79 -8.37
CA GLN A 154 7.76 -19.87 -9.34
C GLN A 154 6.73 -19.67 -10.45
N SER A 155 5.51 -19.25 -10.09
CA SER A 155 4.43 -19.04 -11.06
C SER A 155 4.75 -17.90 -12.03
N ILE A 156 5.24 -16.75 -11.52
CA ILE A 156 5.54 -15.58 -12.35
C ILE A 156 6.68 -15.86 -13.34
N SER A 157 7.65 -16.71 -12.97
CA SER A 157 8.77 -17.09 -13.84
C SER A 157 8.38 -17.89 -15.09
N ALA A 158 7.15 -18.42 -15.13
CA ALA A 158 6.63 -19.16 -16.27
C ALA A 158 6.03 -18.25 -17.37
N PHE A 159 5.97 -16.93 -17.13
CA PHE A 159 5.33 -15.99 -18.06
C PHE A 159 6.31 -14.94 -18.56
N TYR A 160 6.01 -14.41 -19.73
CA TYR A 160 6.63 -13.22 -20.32
C TYR A 160 5.54 -12.20 -20.60
N ALA A 161 5.88 -10.93 -20.49
CA ALA A 161 4.98 -9.83 -20.80
C ALA A 161 5.71 -8.72 -21.54
N ASP A 162 4.95 -7.93 -22.32
CA ASP A 162 5.48 -6.79 -23.05
C ASP A 162 5.82 -5.64 -22.09
N TYR A 163 5.04 -5.48 -21.01
CA TYR A 163 5.23 -4.46 -20.00
C TYR A 163 5.09 -5.02 -18.58
N ALA A 164 5.79 -4.39 -17.64
CA ALA A 164 5.62 -4.61 -16.21
C ALA A 164 5.34 -3.26 -15.51
N PHE A 165 4.20 -3.17 -14.82
CA PHE A 165 3.81 -2.01 -14.01
C PHE A 165 3.95 -2.37 -12.54
N ILE A 166 4.90 -1.74 -11.87
CA ILE A 166 5.30 -2.04 -10.50
C ILE A 166 4.97 -0.83 -9.62
N GLY A 167 4.34 -1.07 -8.45
CA GLY A 167 3.90 -0.05 -7.52
C GLY A 167 4.78 0.09 -6.27
#